data_f113e7ad6d7b17f49e91e811f2a66a33
#
_entry.id   f113e7ad6d7b17f49e91e811f2a66a33
#
_cell.length_a   1.000
_cell.length_b   1.000
_cell.length_c   1.000
_cell.angle_alpha   90.00
_cell.angle_beta   90.00
_cell.angle_gamma   90.00
#
_symmetry.space_group_name_H-M   'P 1'
#
loop_
_entity.id
_entity.type
_entity.pdbx_description
1 polymer ?
#
loop_
_entity_poly.entity_id
_entity_poly.type
_entity_poly.pdbx_seq_one_letter_code
_entity_poly.pdbx_strand_id
1 'polypeptide(L)'
;MRAIIGIDVGTTHIKSLLFDEQGRAVRQEKQSTPLSHDGTGSVYRPEQIWGIVESQLESLLKTDAQVMGISITGMAEAGLIVNRK
;
A
#
# COMPACT_ATOMS: atom_id res chain seq x y z
N MET A 1 -4.70 -20.33 -7.38
CA MET A 1 -4.10 -19.98 -6.09
C MET A 1 -4.90 -18.86 -5.46
N ARG A 2 -5.16 -18.95 -4.20
CA ARG A 2 -5.77 -17.85 -3.46
C ARG A 2 -4.68 -17.03 -2.79
N ALA A 3 -4.90 -15.74 -2.67
CA ALA A 3 -3.87 -14.85 -2.17
C ALA A 3 -4.47 -13.70 -1.38
N ILE A 4 -3.64 -13.07 -0.58
CA ILE A 4 -4.00 -11.89 0.20
C ILE A 4 -2.96 -10.83 -0.06
N ILE A 5 -3.38 -9.59 -0.17
CA ILE A 5 -2.46 -8.47 -0.33
C ILE A 5 -2.34 -7.73 1.00
N GLY A 6 -1.11 -7.50 1.44
CA GLY A 6 -0.83 -6.68 2.61
C GLY A 6 -0.15 -5.41 2.15
N ILE A 7 -0.62 -4.26 2.64
CA ILE A 7 -0.05 -2.97 2.30
C ILE A 7 0.40 -2.29 3.57
N ASP A 8 1.67 -1.90 3.59
CA ASP A 8 2.25 -1.20 4.72
C ASP A 8 2.59 0.22 4.26
N VAL A 9 1.85 1.19 4.78
CA VAL A 9 2.05 2.60 4.45
C VAL A 9 2.91 3.21 5.53
N GLY A 10 4.22 3.17 5.31
CA GLY A 10 5.17 3.66 6.30
C GLY A 10 5.60 5.09 6.01
N THR A 11 6.33 5.66 6.95
CA THR A 11 6.81 7.03 6.79
C THR A 11 7.98 7.11 5.82
N THR A 12 8.64 6.01 5.56
CA THR A 12 9.80 5.96 4.66
C THR A 12 9.46 5.28 3.35
N HIS A 13 8.69 4.21 3.41
CA HIS A 13 8.35 3.42 2.23
C HIS A 13 6.91 2.97 2.29
N ILE A 14 6.32 2.80 1.12
CA ILE A 14 5.03 2.15 0.96
C ILE A 14 5.31 0.83 0.30
N LYS A 15 4.92 -0.26 0.95
CA LYS A 15 5.24 -1.60 0.49
C LYS A 15 3.98 -2.45 0.44
N SER A 16 3.80 -3.15 -0.66
CA SER A 16 2.67 -4.05 -0.83
C SER A 16 3.19 -5.43 -1.18
N LEU A 17 2.58 -6.43 -0.59
CA LEU A 17 3.00 -7.82 -0.76
C LEU A 17 1.81 -8.67 -1.11
N LEU A 18 2.05 -9.63 -2.00
CA LEU A 18 1.05 -10.63 -2.33
C LEU A 18 1.47 -11.92 -1.67
N PHE A 19 0.62 -12.44 -0.77
CA PHE A 19 0.91 -13.66 -0.01
C PHE A 19 0.08 -14.82 -0.54
N ASP A 20 0.71 -15.98 -0.64
CA ASP A 20 -0.02 -17.17 -1.04
C ASP A 20 -0.74 -17.79 0.15
N GLU A 21 -1.33 -18.97 -0.06
CA GLU A 21 -2.11 -19.65 0.96
C GLU A 21 -1.28 -20.12 2.13
N GLN A 22 0.03 -20.23 1.95
CA GLN A 22 0.93 -20.63 3.03
C GLN A 22 1.52 -19.42 3.74
N GLY A 23 1.10 -18.22 3.37
CA GLY A 23 1.62 -17.01 4.00
C GLY A 23 2.95 -16.55 3.48
N ARG A 24 3.35 -17.06 2.32
CA ARG A 24 4.64 -16.65 1.73
C ARG A 24 4.42 -15.51 0.76
N ALA A 25 5.31 -14.52 0.80
CA ALA A 25 5.25 -13.40 -0.13
C ALA A 25 5.76 -13.87 -1.49
N VAL A 26 4.90 -13.83 -2.48
CA VAL A 26 5.25 -14.28 -3.83
C VAL A 26 5.49 -13.11 -4.77
N ARG A 27 5.04 -11.90 -4.42
CA ARG A 27 5.31 -10.68 -5.17
C ARG A 27 5.38 -9.51 -4.22
N GLN A 28 6.11 -8.48 -4.62
CA GLN A 28 6.28 -7.30 -3.79
C GLN A 28 6.40 -6.06 -4.67
N GLU A 29 5.78 -4.96 -4.21
CA GLU A 29 5.98 -3.63 -4.75
C GLU A 29 6.43 -2.74 -3.61
N LYS A 30 7.36 -1.84 -3.90
CA LYS A 30 7.90 -0.96 -2.86
C LYS A 30 8.29 0.36 -3.50
N GLN A 31 7.99 1.44 -2.81
CA GLN A 31 8.31 2.78 -3.29
C GLN A 31 8.52 3.69 -2.10
N SER A 32 9.39 4.69 -2.25
CA SER A 32 9.61 5.67 -1.19
C SER A 32 8.34 6.46 -0.96
N THR A 33 8.06 6.76 0.31
CA THR A 33 6.91 7.58 0.66
C THR A 33 7.20 9.03 0.30
N PRO A 34 6.35 9.67 -0.50
CA PRO A 34 6.60 11.06 -0.87
C PRO A 34 6.43 11.98 0.31
N LEU A 35 7.30 12.97 0.39
CA LEU A 35 7.29 13.95 1.46
C LEU A 35 7.48 15.31 0.83
N SER A 36 6.52 16.18 1.05
CA SER A 36 6.56 17.53 0.48
C SER A 36 6.95 18.55 1.54
N HIS A 37 7.48 19.68 1.09
CA HIS A 37 7.83 20.78 1.96
C HIS A 37 6.98 21.97 1.57
N ASP A 38 6.29 22.57 2.53
CA ASP A 38 5.37 23.65 2.23
C ASP A 38 5.76 24.96 2.91
N GLY A 39 7.00 25.06 3.40
CA GLY A 39 7.44 26.25 4.05
C GLY A 39 7.31 26.23 5.56
N THR A 40 6.51 25.35 6.08
CA THR A 40 6.34 25.19 7.53
C THR A 40 6.88 23.87 8.01
N GLY A 41 7.44 23.06 7.12
CA GLY A 41 7.98 21.77 7.44
C GLY A 41 7.61 20.76 6.38
N SER A 42 7.81 19.50 6.71
CA SER A 42 7.52 18.41 5.80
C SER A 42 6.12 17.91 6.03
N VAL A 43 5.43 17.60 4.95
CA VAL A 43 4.05 17.10 5.04
C VAL A 43 3.88 15.91 4.10
N TYR A 44 2.98 15.02 4.47
CA TYR A 44 2.54 13.92 3.62
C TYR A 44 1.22 14.31 3.00
N ARG A 45 1.09 14.09 1.69
CA ARG A 45 -0.14 14.44 0.98
C ARG A 45 -0.91 13.16 0.70
N PRO A 46 -2.15 13.05 1.21
CA PRO A 46 -2.90 11.81 1.09
C PRO A 46 -3.10 11.36 -0.36
N GLU A 47 -3.33 12.29 -1.26
CA GLU A 47 -3.57 11.92 -2.64
C GLU A 47 -2.34 11.31 -3.30
N GLN A 48 -1.14 11.76 -2.92
CA GLN A 48 0.08 11.17 -3.45
C GLN A 48 0.29 9.77 -2.92
N ILE A 49 0.04 9.60 -1.62
CA ILE A 49 0.20 8.29 -0.99
C ILE A 49 -0.82 7.33 -1.55
N TRP A 50 -2.07 7.78 -1.70
CA TRP A 50 -3.12 6.93 -2.23
C TRP A 50 -2.83 6.52 -3.67
N GLY A 51 -2.27 7.44 -4.47
CA GLY A 51 -1.90 7.11 -5.84
C GLY A 51 -0.87 6.00 -5.90
N ILE A 52 0.10 6.01 -4.97
CA ILE A 52 1.10 4.95 -4.91
C ILE A 52 0.46 3.63 -4.50
N VAL A 53 -0.42 3.66 -3.51
CA VAL A 53 -1.12 2.45 -3.07
C VAL A 53 -1.93 1.87 -4.22
N GLU A 54 -2.64 2.71 -4.96
CA GLU A 54 -3.42 2.23 -6.09
C GLU A 54 -2.54 1.62 -7.17
N SER A 55 -1.41 2.26 -7.45
CA SER A 55 -0.49 1.76 -8.45
C SER A 55 0.06 0.39 -8.05
N GLN A 56 0.43 0.25 -6.79
CA GLN A 56 0.94 -1.02 -6.29
C GLN A 56 -0.13 -2.10 -6.34
N LEU A 57 -1.36 -1.74 -5.98
CA LEU A 57 -2.47 -2.69 -6.05
C LEU A 57 -2.71 -3.15 -7.48
N GLU A 58 -2.70 -2.22 -8.43
CA GLU A 58 -2.91 -2.58 -9.81
C GLU A 58 -1.85 -3.57 -10.29
N SER A 59 -0.61 -3.32 -9.90
CA SER A 59 0.46 -4.21 -10.28
C SER A 59 0.28 -5.61 -9.70
N LEU A 60 -0.06 -5.69 -8.43
CA LEU A 60 -0.22 -6.99 -7.77
C LEU A 60 -1.47 -7.72 -8.22
N LEU A 61 -2.51 -6.99 -8.63
CA LEU A 61 -3.73 -7.61 -9.10
C LEU A 61 -3.61 -8.18 -10.50
N LYS A 62 -2.51 -7.90 -11.18
CA LYS A 62 -2.24 -8.51 -12.48
C LYS A 62 -1.67 -9.91 -12.29
N THR A 63 -2.29 -10.70 -11.48
CA THR A 63 -1.84 -12.05 -11.19
C THR A 63 -2.98 -13.00 -11.50
N ASP A 64 -2.65 -14.27 -11.73
CA ASP A 64 -3.69 -15.28 -11.91
C ASP A 64 -4.29 -15.70 -10.59
N ALA A 65 -3.75 -15.25 -9.49
CA ALA A 65 -4.25 -15.63 -8.18
C ALA A 65 -5.58 -14.95 -7.91
N GLN A 66 -6.42 -15.61 -7.15
CA GLN A 66 -7.67 -15.03 -6.68
C GLN A 66 -7.39 -14.28 -5.38
N VAL A 67 -7.46 -12.96 -5.43
CA VAL A 67 -7.17 -12.14 -4.25
C VAL A 67 -8.40 -12.14 -3.36
N MET A 68 -8.25 -12.68 -2.16
CA MET A 68 -9.35 -12.86 -1.23
C MET A 68 -9.53 -11.70 -0.28
N GLY A 69 -8.53 -10.86 -0.11
CA GLY A 69 -8.62 -9.74 0.80
C GLY A 69 -7.42 -8.84 0.70
N ILE A 70 -7.58 -7.62 1.24
CA ILE A 70 -6.54 -6.62 1.26
C ILE A 70 -6.49 -6.05 2.67
N SER A 71 -5.29 -5.99 3.24
CA SER A 71 -5.07 -5.44 4.57
C SER A 71 -4.14 -4.24 4.46
N ILE A 72 -4.49 -3.15 5.11
CA ILE A 72 -3.68 -1.94 5.06
C ILE A 72 -3.33 -1.54 6.49
N THR A 73 -2.04 -1.25 6.71
CA THR A 73 -1.54 -0.87 8.03
C THR A 73 -0.68 0.37 7.90
N GLY A 74 -0.17 0.84 9.01
CA GLY A 74 0.75 1.97 9.05
C GLY A 74 0.02 3.28 9.16
N MET A 75 0.36 4.25 8.32
CA MET A 75 -0.23 5.57 8.40
C MET A 75 -1.74 5.58 8.23
N ALA A 76 -2.31 4.48 7.77
CA ALA A 76 -3.75 4.37 7.70
C ALA A 76 -4.39 4.60 9.06
N GLU A 77 -3.70 4.27 10.10
CA GLU A 77 -4.20 4.47 11.45
C GLU A 77 -4.33 5.93 11.81
N ALA A 78 -3.66 6.79 11.07
CA ALA A 78 -3.78 8.22 11.30
C ALA A 78 -4.95 8.82 10.53
N GLY A 79 -5.79 8.01 9.96
CA GLY A 79 -6.97 8.49 9.26
C GLY A 79 -6.75 8.79 7.80
N LEU A 80 -5.61 8.42 7.27
CA LEU A 80 -5.25 8.79 5.93
C LEU A 80 -6.16 8.20 4.87
N ILE A 81 -6.68 7.02 5.09
CA ILE A 81 -7.50 6.38 4.10
C ILE A 81 -8.81 5.90 4.63
N VAL A 82 -9.31 6.53 5.68
CA VAL A 82 -10.52 6.07 6.27
C VAL A 82 -11.72 6.26 5.39
N ASN A 83 -11.65 7.12 4.45
CA ASN A 83 -12.80 7.38 3.66
C ASN A 83 -12.85 6.71 2.38
N ARG A 84 -12.21 5.72 2.21
CA ARG A 84 -12.29 5.11 1.07
C ARG A 84 -13.48 4.48 0.95
N LYS A 85 -14.03 4.50 0.28
CA LYS A 85 -15.20 3.84 0.17
C LYS A 85 -15.71 3.99 -1.05
#